data_f32239d5e0380fb13eca06487a8792a0
#
_entry.id   f32239d5e0380fb13eca06487a8792a0
#
_cell.length_a   1.000
_cell.length_b   1.000
_cell.length_c   1.000
_cell.angle_alpha   90.00
_cell.angle_beta   90.00
_cell.angle_gamma   90.00
#
_symmetry.space_group_name_H-M   'P 1'
#
loop_
_entity.id
_entity.type
_entity.pdbx_description
1 polymer ?
#
loop_
_entity_poly.entity_id
_entity_poly.type
_entity_poly.pdbx_seq_one_letter_code
_entity_poly.pdbx_strand_id
1 'polypeptide(L)' 'MSLTTEVDGVKVKANYPVTEKEARKYIEYLAAEHKKKPSDMHSLTLKLLDNNEVDTDCVFAEQKFVRIRRITGLTD' A
#
# COMPACT_ATOMS: atom_id res chain seq x y z
N MET A 1 15.66 4.06 -5.95
CA MET A 1 15.44 5.07 -4.92
C MET A 1 14.08 4.91 -4.29
N SER A 2 13.99 4.94 -2.99
CA SER A 2 12.69 4.76 -2.33
C SER A 2 12.15 6.10 -1.86
N LEU A 3 10.84 6.24 -1.96
CA LEU A 3 10.14 7.39 -1.47
C LEU A 3 9.30 6.98 -0.29
N THR A 4 9.30 7.81 0.73
CA THR A 4 8.52 7.56 1.93
C THR A 4 7.64 8.77 2.17
N THR A 5 6.37 8.51 2.39
CA THR A 5 5.43 9.57 2.71
C THR A 5 4.49 9.05 3.78
N GLU A 6 3.70 9.93 4.34
CA GLU A 6 2.77 9.55 5.38
C GLU A 6 1.38 10.01 4.99
N VAL A 7 0.42 9.10 5.01
CA VAL A 7 -0.95 9.37 4.63
C VAL A 7 -1.84 8.86 5.74
N ASP A 8 -2.56 9.76 6.40
CA ASP A 8 -3.50 9.39 7.48
C ASP A 8 -2.81 8.55 8.55
N GLY A 9 -1.57 8.88 8.87
CA GLY A 9 -0.83 8.17 9.89
C GLY A 9 -0.21 6.86 9.41
N VAL A 10 -0.35 6.54 8.14
CA VAL A 10 0.21 5.32 7.57
C VAL A 10 1.51 5.67 6.85
N LYS A 11 2.57 4.98 7.18
CA LYS A 11 3.83 5.18 6.49
C LYS A 11 3.79 4.45 5.15
N VAL A 12 3.91 5.21 4.08
CA VAL A 12 3.86 4.65 2.74
C VAL A 12 5.25 4.73 2.13
N LYS A 13 5.76 3.60 1.71
CA LYS A 13 7.07 3.51 1.11
C LYS A 13 6.92 2.94 -0.30
N ALA A 14 7.55 3.59 -1.27
CA ALA A 14 7.44 3.15 -2.65
C ALA A 14 8.77 3.34 -3.35
N ASN A 15 8.99 2.52 -4.38
CA ASN A 15 10.20 2.66 -5.18
C ASN A 15 9.94 3.46 -6.45
N TYR A 16 8.83 4.18 -6.48
CA TYR A 16 8.47 5.02 -7.62
C TYR A 16 7.62 6.18 -7.10
N PRO A 17 7.47 7.26 -7.88
CA PRO A 17 6.67 8.39 -7.41
C PRO A 17 5.21 8.01 -7.24
N VAL A 18 4.71 8.26 -6.05
CA VAL A 18 3.32 7.93 -5.70
C VAL A 18 2.70 9.16 -5.08
N THR A 19 1.53 9.54 -5.56
CA THR A 19 0.83 10.66 -4.98
C THR A 19 0.06 10.21 -3.75
N GLU A 20 -0.33 11.20 -2.94
CA GLU A 20 -1.12 10.91 -1.76
C GLU A 20 -2.43 10.24 -2.14
N LYS A 21 -3.03 10.65 -3.24
CA LYS A 21 -4.27 10.05 -3.68
C LYS A 21 -4.10 8.57 -4.00
N GLU A 22 -3.03 8.25 -4.69
CA GLU A 22 -2.78 6.86 -5.04
C GLU A 22 -2.49 6.04 -3.81
N ALA A 23 -1.69 6.57 -2.91
CA ALA A 23 -1.40 5.85 -1.67
C ALA A 23 -2.68 5.58 -0.89
N ARG A 24 -3.57 6.56 -0.84
CA ARG A 24 -4.83 6.37 -0.12
C ARG A 24 -5.67 5.29 -0.77
N LYS A 25 -5.69 5.23 -2.09
CA LYS A 25 -6.43 4.18 -2.77
C LYS A 25 -5.93 2.80 -2.37
N TYR A 26 -4.62 2.64 -2.36
CA TYR A 26 -4.05 1.36 -1.94
C TYR A 26 -4.39 1.04 -0.49
N ILE A 27 -4.32 2.05 0.36
CA ILE A 27 -4.64 1.83 1.77
C ILE A 27 -6.08 1.35 1.90
N GLU A 28 -7.01 2.02 1.24
CA GLU A 28 -8.41 1.64 1.34
C GLU A 28 -8.65 0.29 0.71
N TYR A 29 -8.04 0.04 -0.44
CA TYR A 29 -8.22 -1.22 -1.11
C TYR A 29 -7.73 -2.39 -0.25
N LEU A 30 -6.54 -2.27 0.29
CA LEU A 30 -5.97 -3.34 1.07
C LEU A 30 -6.70 -3.52 2.39
N ALA A 31 -7.12 -2.43 3.00
CA ALA A 31 -7.89 -2.53 4.22
C ALA A 31 -9.20 -3.28 3.99
N ALA A 32 -9.87 -2.96 2.90
CA ALA A 32 -11.11 -3.64 2.57
C ALA A 32 -10.87 -5.11 2.26
N GLU A 33 -9.77 -5.38 1.56
CA GLU A 33 -9.42 -6.75 1.21
C GLU A 33 -9.23 -7.61 2.45
N HIS A 34 -8.65 -7.03 3.47
CA HIS A 34 -8.41 -7.75 4.71
C HIS A 34 -9.48 -7.50 5.76
N LYS A 35 -10.56 -6.82 5.37
CA LYS A 35 -11.67 -6.51 6.28
C LYS A 35 -11.19 -5.77 7.51
N LYS A 36 -10.30 -4.81 7.27
CA LYS A 36 -9.76 -3.97 8.33
C LYS A 36 -10.06 -2.53 8.02
N LYS A 37 -9.84 -1.67 9.01
CA LYS A 37 -10.02 -0.25 8.79
C LYS A 37 -8.74 0.35 8.22
N PRO A 38 -8.85 1.32 7.33
CA PRO A 38 -7.64 1.98 6.83
C PRO A 38 -6.80 2.58 7.94
N SER A 39 -7.42 3.05 9.00
CA SER A 39 -6.67 3.64 10.11
C SER A 39 -5.90 2.60 10.92
N ASP A 40 -6.23 1.33 10.76
CA ASP A 40 -5.49 0.28 11.44
C ASP A 40 -4.19 -0.07 10.74
N MET A 41 -4.02 0.40 9.53
CA MET A 41 -2.80 0.10 8.79
C MET A 41 -1.63 0.88 9.36
N HIS A 42 -0.56 0.17 9.67
CA HIS A 42 0.62 0.79 10.25
C HIS A 42 1.56 1.28 9.15
N SER A 43 1.79 0.47 8.15
CA SER A 43 2.66 0.86 7.07
C SER A 43 2.26 0.16 5.79
N LEU A 44 2.67 0.73 4.68
CA LEU A 44 2.37 0.20 3.36
C LEU A 44 3.60 0.36 2.50
N THR A 45 3.98 -0.70 1.81
CA THR A 45 5.10 -0.66 0.89
C THR A 45 4.60 -1.00 -0.50
N LEU A 46 4.99 -0.17 -1.45
CA LEU A 46 4.63 -0.35 -2.85
C LEU A 46 5.88 -0.51 -3.68
N LYS A 47 5.87 -1.48 -4.55
CA LYS A 47 7.03 -1.75 -5.40
C LYS A 47 6.55 -1.97 -6.82
N LEU A 48 6.98 -1.12 -7.71
CA LEU A 48 6.62 -1.22 -9.11
C LEU A 48 7.54 -2.21 -9.80
N LEU A 49 6.95 -3.14 -10.51
CA LEU A 49 7.68 -4.16 -11.24
C LEU A 49 7.74 -3.81 -12.72
N ASP A 50 8.54 -4.56 -13.46
CA ASP A 50 8.80 -4.23 -14.85
C ASP A 50 7.61 -4.40 -15.76
N ASN A 51 6.68 -5.25 -15.40
CA ASN A 51 5.54 -5.52 -16.30
C ASN A 51 4.28 -4.83 -15.82
N ASN A 52 4.42 -3.62 -15.30
CA ASN A 52 3.30 -2.79 -14.88
C ASN A 52 2.51 -3.39 -13.75
N GLU A 53 3.13 -4.22 -12.96
CA GLU A 53 2.51 -4.77 -11.77
C GLU A 53 3.08 -4.11 -10.55
N VAL A 54 2.30 -4.08 -9.49
CA VAL A 54 2.73 -3.47 -8.24
C VAL A 54 2.67 -4.50 -7.14
N ASP A 55 3.81 -4.72 -6.50
CA ASP A 55 3.88 -5.55 -5.31
C ASP A 55 3.47 -4.69 -4.13
N THR A 56 2.59 -5.20 -3.30
CA THR A 56 2.14 -4.44 -2.14
C THR A 56 2.36 -5.25 -0.88
N ASP A 57 2.89 -4.59 0.12
CA ASP A 57 3.05 -5.16 1.45
C ASP A 57 2.44 -4.21 2.44
N CYS A 58 1.68 -4.73 3.38
CA CYS A 58 1.10 -3.87 4.38
C CYS A 58 1.22 -4.50 5.75
N VAL A 59 1.28 -3.64 6.75
CA VAL A 59 1.37 -4.06 8.14
C VAL A 59 0.24 -3.40 8.89
N PHE A 60 -0.54 -4.18 9.59
CA PHE A 60 -1.62 -3.65 10.41
C PHE A 60 -1.22 -3.65 11.87
N ALA A 61 -1.79 -2.72 12.62
CA ALA A 61 -1.35 -2.49 13.99
C ALA A 61 -1.49 -3.73 14.87
N GLU A 62 -2.54 -4.49 14.64
CA GLU A 62 -2.80 -5.65 15.49
C GLU A 62 -2.57 -6.95 14.78
N GLN A 63 -1.87 -6.91 13.66
CA GLN A 63 -1.72 -8.10 12.86
C GLN A 63 -0.29 -8.29 12.47
N LYS A 64 0.01 -9.52 12.11
CA LYS A 64 1.32 -9.79 11.57
C LYS A 64 1.41 -9.23 10.17
N PHE A 65 2.62 -9.22 9.66
CA PHE A 65 2.89 -8.75 8.32
C PHE A 65 2.01 -9.50 7.31
N VAL A 66 1.34 -8.76 6.46
CA VAL A 66 0.51 -9.33 5.41
C VAL A 66 1.07 -8.91 4.07
N ARG A 67 1.28 -9.88 3.22
CA ARG A 67 1.89 -9.61 1.93
C ARG A 67 0.93 -9.95 0.81
N ILE A 68 0.72 -9.01 -0.08
CA ILE A 68 -0.08 -9.23 -1.27
C ILE A 68 0.86 -9.19 -2.46
N ARG A 69 0.91 -10.27 -3.20
CA ARG A 69 1.93 -10.42 -4.21
C ARG A 69 1.87 -9.37 -5.28
N ARG A 70 0.82 -9.28 -5.99
CA ARG A 70 0.76 -8.35 -7.11
C ARG A 70 -0.64 -7.87 -7.31
N ILE A 71 -0.76 -6.62 -7.64
CA ILE A 71 -2.04 -6.03 -7.96
C ILE A 71 -1.90 -5.38 -9.33
N THR A 72 -2.71 -5.83 -10.26
CA THR A 72 -2.72 -5.23 -11.58
C THR A 72 -4.09 -4.63 -11.83
N GLY A 73 -4.15 -3.63 -12.67
CA GLY A 73 -5.41 -3.03 -13.04
C GLY A 73 -6.05 -2.21 -11.97
N LEU A 74 -5.27 -1.73 -11.05
CA LEU A 74 -5.80 -0.87 -10.03
C LEU A 74 -6.14 0.49 -10.54
N THR A 75 -5.80 0.73 -11.72
CA THR A 75 -6.08 1.98 -12.25
C THR A 75 -7.48 2.04 -12.60
N ASP A 76 -8.19 2.24 -12.59
CA ASP A 76 -9.42 2.30 -13.00
C ASP A 76 -10.01 3.25 -12.95
#